data_6f84cd0c13668ed66c959c5466adf3ba
#
_entry.id   6f84cd0c13668ed66c959c5466adf3ba
#
_cell.length_a   1.000
_cell.length_b   1.000
_cell.length_c   1.000
_cell.angle_alpha   90.00
_cell.angle_beta   90.00
_cell.angle_gamma   90.00
#
_symmetry.space_group_name_H-M   'P 1'
#
loop_
_entity.id
_entity.type
_entity.pdbx_description
1 polymer ?
#
loop_
_entity_poly.entity_id
_entity_poly.type
_entity_poly.pdbx_seq_one_letter_code
_entity_poly.pdbx_strand_id
1 'polypeptide(L)'
;MESVLRGLGGHAAAVKFTTTDDVFERCPRGTTCIVCDIDVPFKVVRDEATLQETGTDTARLAAATTGPVLWTIARKAVAALAWEATLRLLEQAGAEAKTGARQDLVVEGSTVASLCSPDFTFFVVHPFLSPERWKEGTRELIGRANCVVVNRQASEGREPGSEVMAAIHEARPYDLRVADVLSPLDTWAGDLLPRLRARP
;
A
#
# COMPACT_ATOMS: atom_id res chain seq x y z
N MET A 1 -2.87 -0.43 5.59
CA MET A 1 -3.83 0.21 4.69
C MET A 1 -5.27 0.18 5.19
N GLU A 2 -5.79 -0.93 5.67
CA GLU A 2 -7.14 -1.05 6.24
C GLU A 2 -7.45 0.01 7.31
N SER A 3 -6.55 0.20 8.27
CA SER A 3 -6.71 1.20 9.33
C SER A 3 -6.87 2.61 8.78
N VAL A 4 -6.13 2.93 7.69
CA VAL A 4 -6.24 4.23 7.00
C VAL A 4 -7.58 4.38 6.30
N LEU A 5 -8.02 3.35 5.55
CA LEU A 5 -9.32 3.34 4.89
C LEU A 5 -10.48 3.59 5.88
N ARG A 6 -10.47 2.87 7.01
CA ARG A 6 -11.46 3.05 8.07
C ARG A 6 -11.37 4.43 8.72
N GLY A 7 -10.15 4.93 8.96
CA GLY A 7 -9.89 6.26 9.51
C GLY A 7 -10.38 7.39 8.60
N LEU A 8 -10.41 7.18 7.29
CA LEU A 8 -11.00 8.11 6.30
C LEU A 8 -12.53 7.98 6.16
N GLY A 9 -13.16 7.16 6.98
CA GLY A 9 -14.62 6.98 6.99
C GLY A 9 -15.12 5.85 6.11
N GLY A 10 -14.23 5.01 5.55
CA GLY A 10 -14.60 3.79 4.82
C GLY A 10 -15.23 4.02 3.45
N HIS A 11 -15.05 5.18 2.82
CA HIS A 11 -15.57 5.50 1.49
C HIS A 11 -14.48 5.80 0.46
N ALA A 12 -13.22 5.80 0.87
CA ALA A 12 -12.09 6.04 -0.02
C ALA A 12 -11.95 4.91 -1.05
N ALA A 13 -11.50 5.23 -2.26
CA ALA A 13 -11.05 4.22 -3.20
C ALA A 13 -9.78 3.54 -2.70
N ALA A 14 -9.60 2.27 -2.99
CA ALA A 14 -8.42 1.51 -2.61
C ALA A 14 -7.75 0.87 -3.84
N VAL A 15 -6.44 1.02 -3.96
CA VAL A 15 -5.65 0.37 -5.00
C VAL A 15 -4.51 -0.43 -4.37
N LYS A 16 -4.43 -1.71 -4.71
CA LYS A 16 -3.21 -2.50 -4.54
C LYS A 16 -2.44 -2.45 -5.85
N PHE A 17 -1.19 -2.00 -5.80
CA PHE A 17 -0.32 -1.94 -6.98
C PHE A 17 0.88 -2.87 -6.79
N THR A 18 0.92 -3.93 -7.57
CA THR A 18 1.98 -4.94 -7.54
C THR A 18 2.82 -4.83 -8.79
N THR A 19 4.13 -4.60 -8.63
CA THR A 19 5.07 -4.75 -9.73
C THR A 19 5.70 -6.13 -9.70
N THR A 20 5.79 -6.75 -10.88
CA THR A 20 6.49 -8.01 -11.09
C THR A 20 7.71 -7.78 -11.98
N ASP A 21 8.84 -8.32 -11.56
CA ASP A 21 10.11 -8.28 -12.30
C ASP A 21 10.36 -9.66 -12.89
N ASP A 22 9.54 -10.14 -13.79
CA ASP A 22 9.76 -11.43 -14.52
C ASP A 22 10.34 -12.58 -13.66
N VAL A 23 9.99 -12.64 -12.37
CA VAL A 23 10.56 -13.59 -11.41
C VAL A 23 9.82 -14.92 -11.46
N PHE A 24 9.38 -15.31 -12.67
CA PHE A 24 8.60 -16.52 -12.92
C PHE A 24 9.30 -17.80 -12.45
N GLU A 25 10.62 -17.83 -12.49
CA GLU A 25 11.39 -19.02 -12.10
C GLU A 25 11.47 -19.24 -10.57
N ARG A 26 11.02 -18.31 -9.76
CA ARG A 26 11.18 -18.33 -8.29
C ARG A 26 9.94 -17.97 -7.49
N CYS A 27 8.75 -18.14 -8.06
CA CYS A 27 7.53 -17.89 -7.28
C CYS A 27 7.52 -18.85 -6.06
N PRO A 28 7.54 -18.34 -4.84
CA PRO A 28 7.59 -19.18 -3.63
C PRO A 28 6.32 -20.01 -3.45
N ARG A 29 5.26 -19.74 -4.18
CA ARG A 29 4.00 -20.48 -4.14
C ARG A 29 4.02 -21.79 -4.94
N GLY A 30 4.96 -21.96 -5.87
CA GLY A 30 5.10 -23.18 -6.67
C GLY A 30 3.88 -23.58 -7.52
N THR A 31 2.86 -22.71 -7.59
CA THR A 31 1.60 -22.93 -8.32
C THR A 31 1.30 -21.73 -9.21
N THR A 32 0.41 -21.91 -10.18
CA THR A 32 -0.17 -20.82 -10.97
C THR A 32 -0.63 -19.67 -10.07
N CYS A 33 -0.13 -18.49 -10.34
CA CYS A 33 -0.39 -17.29 -9.54
C CYS A 33 -0.77 -16.15 -10.48
N ILE A 34 -1.88 -15.49 -10.24
CA ILE A 34 -2.36 -14.36 -11.06
C ILE A 34 -1.32 -13.26 -11.27
N VAL A 35 -0.34 -13.14 -10.38
CA VAL A 35 0.78 -12.20 -10.49
C VAL A 35 1.86 -12.73 -11.41
N CYS A 36 2.16 -14.04 -11.35
CA CYS A 36 3.22 -14.67 -12.12
C CYS A 36 2.75 -15.05 -13.53
N ASP A 37 1.47 -15.38 -13.69
CA ASP A 37 0.87 -15.81 -14.98
C ASP A 37 0.32 -14.63 -15.80
N ILE A 38 0.81 -13.43 -15.54
CA ILE A 38 0.45 -12.27 -16.35
C ILE A 38 1.11 -12.39 -17.73
N ASP A 39 0.30 -12.71 -18.73
CA ASP A 39 0.68 -12.84 -20.15
C ASP A 39 0.67 -11.49 -20.90
N VAL A 40 0.24 -10.42 -20.21
CA VAL A 40 0.14 -9.05 -20.72
C VAL A 40 1.09 -8.13 -19.97
N PRO A 41 1.47 -6.96 -20.53
CA PRO A 41 2.37 -6.03 -19.86
C PRO A 41 1.87 -5.55 -18.50
N PHE A 42 0.55 -5.39 -18.35
CA PHE A 42 -0.12 -5.12 -17.08
C PHE A 42 -1.59 -5.56 -17.13
N LYS A 43 -2.18 -5.75 -15.97
CA LYS A 43 -3.61 -6.07 -15.79
C LYS A 43 -4.17 -5.27 -14.63
N VAL A 44 -5.39 -4.73 -14.78
CA VAL A 44 -6.14 -4.15 -13.68
C VAL A 44 -7.31 -5.09 -13.36
N VAL A 45 -7.24 -5.72 -12.21
CA VAL A 45 -8.26 -6.64 -11.69
C VAL A 45 -9.32 -5.81 -10.97
N ARG A 46 -10.57 -6.02 -11.34
CA ARG A 46 -11.75 -5.38 -10.75
C ARG A 46 -12.90 -6.35 -10.50
N ASP A 47 -12.73 -7.60 -10.87
CA ASP A 47 -13.74 -8.62 -10.61
C ASP A 47 -13.80 -8.94 -9.11
N GLU A 48 -15.01 -8.96 -8.60
CA GLU A 48 -15.28 -9.08 -7.18
C GLU A 48 -14.80 -10.42 -6.60
N ALA A 49 -14.92 -11.50 -7.38
CA ALA A 49 -14.53 -12.83 -6.94
C ALA A 49 -13.03 -12.90 -6.63
N THR A 50 -12.18 -12.33 -7.51
CA THR A 50 -10.72 -12.26 -7.29
C THR A 50 -10.37 -11.31 -6.16
N LEU A 51 -11.02 -10.14 -6.09
CA LEU A 51 -10.71 -9.13 -5.07
C LEU A 51 -11.12 -9.56 -3.66
N GLN A 52 -12.14 -10.42 -3.53
CA GLN A 52 -12.65 -10.94 -2.25
C GLN A 52 -12.12 -12.33 -1.89
N GLU A 53 -11.14 -12.86 -2.61
CA GLU A 53 -10.52 -14.14 -2.29
C GLU A 53 -9.98 -14.15 -0.86
N THR A 54 -10.53 -15.04 -0.04
CA THR A 54 -10.23 -15.13 1.39
C THR A 54 -8.73 -15.26 1.67
N GLY A 55 -8.24 -14.49 2.63
CA GLY A 55 -6.84 -14.51 3.05
C GLY A 55 -5.91 -13.61 2.22
N THR A 56 -6.46 -12.86 1.25
CA THR A 56 -5.68 -11.92 0.45
C THR A 56 -5.74 -10.50 1.02
N ASP A 57 -4.75 -9.67 0.68
CA ASP A 57 -4.75 -8.26 1.06
C ASP A 57 -5.91 -7.52 0.36
N THR A 58 -6.25 -7.89 -0.89
CA THR A 58 -7.36 -7.29 -1.63
C THR A 58 -8.70 -7.52 -0.94
N ALA A 59 -8.95 -8.71 -0.41
CA ALA A 59 -10.16 -9.00 0.38
C ALA A 59 -10.24 -8.15 1.65
N ARG A 60 -9.09 -7.92 2.30
CA ARG A 60 -9.01 -7.06 3.49
C ARG A 60 -9.28 -5.60 3.13
N LEU A 61 -8.83 -5.13 1.98
CA LEU A 61 -9.13 -3.79 1.48
C LEU A 61 -10.61 -3.66 1.16
N ALA A 62 -11.19 -4.62 0.46
CA ALA A 62 -12.62 -4.65 0.14
C ALA A 62 -13.51 -4.63 1.39
N ALA A 63 -13.10 -5.31 2.47
CA ALA A 63 -13.78 -5.27 3.75
C ALA A 63 -13.62 -3.96 4.53
N ALA A 64 -12.67 -3.09 4.14
CA ALA A 64 -12.36 -1.84 4.85
C ALA A 64 -12.95 -0.60 4.19
N THR A 65 -13.52 -0.70 2.99
CA THR A 65 -14.13 0.42 2.28
C THR A 65 -15.37 -0.01 1.49
N THR A 66 -16.31 0.92 1.32
CA THR A 66 -17.43 0.83 0.37
C THR A 66 -17.11 1.48 -0.98
N GLY A 67 -15.94 2.13 -1.08
CA GLY A 67 -15.44 2.69 -2.33
C GLY A 67 -14.89 1.60 -3.26
N PRO A 68 -14.57 1.95 -4.52
CA PRO A 68 -14.03 1.01 -5.48
C PRO A 68 -12.67 0.46 -5.03
N VAL A 69 -12.48 -0.84 -5.24
CA VAL A 69 -11.21 -1.51 -4.99
C VAL A 69 -10.65 -2.04 -6.30
N LEU A 70 -9.39 -1.74 -6.59
CA LEU A 70 -8.69 -2.23 -7.77
C LEU A 70 -7.37 -2.90 -7.37
N TRP A 71 -7.00 -3.92 -8.11
CA TRP A 71 -5.67 -4.51 -8.01
C TRP A 71 -4.96 -4.40 -9.36
N THR A 72 -3.93 -3.58 -9.42
CA THR A 72 -3.08 -3.42 -10.59
C THR A 72 -1.84 -4.29 -10.45
N ILE A 73 -1.59 -5.10 -11.46
CA ILE A 73 -0.42 -5.96 -11.59
C ILE A 73 0.30 -5.50 -12.85
N ALA A 74 1.57 -5.14 -12.75
CA ALA A 74 2.32 -4.60 -13.89
C ALA A 74 3.77 -5.06 -13.88
N ARG A 75 4.37 -5.22 -15.06
CA ARG A 75 5.82 -5.31 -15.20
C ARG A 75 6.43 -3.95 -14.87
N LYS A 76 7.59 -3.91 -14.23
CA LYS A 76 8.26 -2.67 -13.79
C LYS A 76 8.42 -1.66 -14.95
N ALA A 77 8.77 -2.15 -16.14
CA ALA A 77 8.99 -1.31 -17.31
C ALA A 77 7.75 -0.52 -17.78
N VAL A 78 6.54 -0.97 -17.45
CA VAL A 78 5.27 -0.35 -17.86
C VAL A 78 4.43 0.13 -16.67
N ALA A 79 5.03 0.23 -15.50
CA ALA A 79 4.33 0.60 -14.27
C ALA A 79 3.64 1.97 -14.38
N ALA A 80 4.25 2.95 -15.04
CA ALA A 80 3.65 4.26 -15.26
C ALA A 80 2.37 4.17 -16.11
N LEU A 81 2.41 3.42 -17.21
CA LEU A 81 1.24 3.20 -18.08
C LEU A 81 0.12 2.48 -17.35
N ALA A 82 0.48 1.47 -16.54
CA ALA A 82 -0.48 0.75 -15.70
C ALA A 82 -1.14 1.66 -14.65
N TRP A 83 -0.36 2.57 -14.08
CA TRP A 83 -0.88 3.56 -13.12
C TRP A 83 -1.89 4.51 -13.79
N GLU A 84 -1.57 5.06 -14.95
CA GLU A 84 -2.50 5.89 -15.72
C GLU A 84 -3.82 5.15 -16.04
N ALA A 85 -3.72 3.88 -16.48
CA ALA A 85 -4.90 3.06 -16.75
C ALA A 85 -5.74 2.83 -15.48
N THR A 86 -5.09 2.64 -14.33
CA THR A 86 -5.76 2.51 -13.03
C THR A 86 -6.54 3.77 -12.67
N LEU A 87 -5.92 4.95 -12.83
CA LEU A 87 -6.57 6.24 -12.54
C LEU A 87 -7.80 6.47 -13.43
N ARG A 88 -7.71 6.17 -14.72
CA ARG A 88 -8.87 6.28 -15.64
C ARG A 88 -10.04 5.40 -15.22
N LEU A 89 -9.76 4.18 -14.74
CA LEU A 89 -10.82 3.29 -14.25
C LEU A 89 -11.46 3.81 -12.95
N LEU A 90 -10.68 4.42 -12.06
CA LEU A 90 -11.20 5.06 -10.86
C LEU A 90 -12.08 6.27 -11.19
N GLU A 91 -11.66 7.10 -12.16
CA GLU A 91 -12.46 8.24 -12.64
C GLU A 91 -13.80 7.79 -13.21
N GLN A 92 -13.80 6.71 -14.01
CA GLN A 92 -15.03 6.12 -14.56
C GLN A 92 -15.95 5.62 -13.44
N ALA A 93 -15.44 4.88 -12.46
CA ALA A 93 -16.21 4.40 -11.33
C ALA A 93 -16.78 5.56 -10.48
N GLY A 94 -16.01 6.62 -10.28
CA GLY A 94 -16.46 7.83 -9.57
C GLY A 94 -17.58 8.57 -10.31
N ALA A 95 -17.50 8.66 -11.64
CA ALA A 95 -18.53 9.27 -12.48
C ALA A 95 -19.84 8.46 -12.46
N GLU A 96 -19.75 7.14 -12.49
CA GLU A 96 -20.91 6.24 -12.38
C GLU A 96 -21.61 6.36 -11.02
N ALA A 97 -20.84 6.52 -9.94
CA ALA A 97 -21.37 6.67 -8.58
C ALA A 97 -22.08 8.02 -8.33
N LYS A 98 -22.04 8.99 -9.27
CA LYS A 98 -22.66 10.33 -9.18
C LYS A 98 -22.36 11.09 -7.88
N THR A 99 -21.24 10.77 -7.22
CA THR A 99 -20.94 11.35 -5.90
C THR A 99 -20.52 12.82 -5.99
N GLY A 100 -20.14 13.32 -7.17
CA GLY A 100 -19.73 14.73 -7.39
C GLY A 100 -18.57 15.22 -6.50
N ALA A 101 -18.24 14.47 -5.46
CA ALA A 101 -17.18 14.77 -4.52
C ALA A 101 -15.89 14.06 -4.96
N ARG A 102 -14.77 14.77 -4.86
CA ARG A 102 -13.44 14.15 -5.03
C ARG A 102 -13.30 13.03 -3.99
N GLN A 103 -13.09 11.81 -4.46
CA GLN A 103 -12.93 10.65 -3.62
C GLN A 103 -11.48 10.55 -3.14
N ASP A 104 -11.29 10.27 -1.85
CA ASP A 104 -9.97 9.95 -1.32
C ASP A 104 -9.47 8.64 -1.93
N LEU A 105 -8.17 8.57 -2.23
CA LEU A 105 -7.53 7.41 -2.81
C LEU A 105 -6.43 6.91 -1.89
N VAL A 106 -6.54 5.65 -1.48
CA VAL A 106 -5.51 4.97 -0.69
C VAL A 106 -4.84 3.91 -1.55
N VAL A 107 -3.52 4.01 -1.67
CA VAL A 107 -2.74 3.12 -2.55
C VAL A 107 -1.72 2.32 -1.74
N GLU A 108 -1.66 1.03 -2.00
CA GLU A 108 -0.59 0.15 -1.51
C GLU A 108 0.34 -0.21 -2.67
N GLY A 109 1.61 0.14 -2.54
CA GLY A 109 2.63 -0.21 -3.54
C GLY A 109 3.80 0.77 -3.51
N SER A 110 5.00 0.27 -3.25
CA SER A 110 6.22 1.10 -3.19
C SER A 110 6.55 1.78 -4.53
N THR A 111 6.28 1.12 -5.65
CA THR A 111 6.53 1.66 -6.99
C THR A 111 5.68 2.88 -7.27
N VAL A 112 4.43 2.93 -6.81
CA VAL A 112 3.53 4.08 -7.05
C VAL A 112 4.05 5.33 -6.37
N ALA A 113 4.72 5.22 -5.22
CA ALA A 113 5.30 6.35 -4.52
C ALA A 113 6.34 7.14 -5.36
N SER A 114 6.92 6.50 -6.40
CA SER A 114 7.79 7.17 -7.37
C SER A 114 7.09 7.63 -8.65
N LEU A 115 5.86 7.19 -8.88
CA LEU A 115 5.06 7.55 -10.07
C LEU A 115 4.10 8.73 -9.83
N CYS A 116 3.78 9.02 -8.58
CA CYS A 116 2.90 10.12 -8.20
C CYS A 116 3.47 10.89 -7.01
N SER A 117 2.84 12.04 -6.71
CA SER A 117 3.13 12.83 -5.51
C SER A 117 1.95 12.67 -4.55
N PRO A 118 1.99 11.70 -3.64
CA PRO A 118 0.90 11.51 -2.68
C PRO A 118 0.87 12.66 -1.67
N ASP A 119 -0.33 13.03 -1.22
CA ASP A 119 -0.51 14.05 -0.17
C ASP A 119 0.05 13.56 1.17
N PHE A 120 0.02 12.24 1.40
CA PHE A 120 0.57 11.62 2.59
C PHE A 120 1.07 10.19 2.31
N THR A 121 2.25 9.87 2.83
CA THR A 121 2.87 8.55 2.70
C THR A 121 3.17 7.93 4.06
N PHE A 122 2.59 6.76 4.31
CA PHE A 122 3.04 5.84 5.34
C PHE A 122 4.02 4.84 4.74
N PHE A 123 5.17 4.68 5.35
CA PHE A 123 6.11 3.62 4.98
C PHE A 123 6.18 2.60 6.12
N VAL A 124 5.75 1.36 5.85
CA VAL A 124 5.72 0.30 6.87
C VAL A 124 6.96 -0.57 6.76
N VAL A 125 7.69 -0.70 7.86
CA VAL A 125 8.93 -1.49 7.96
C VAL A 125 8.67 -2.74 8.79
N HIS A 126 9.18 -3.88 8.31
CA HIS A 126 9.18 -5.11 9.10
C HIS A 126 10.25 -5.03 10.21
N PRO A 127 9.91 -5.26 11.49
CA PRO A 127 10.78 -4.99 12.63
C PRO A 127 12.04 -5.85 12.70
N PHE A 128 12.06 -7.00 12.00
CA PHE A 128 13.15 -8.01 12.07
C PHE A 128 13.75 -8.33 10.70
N LEU A 129 13.35 -7.64 9.64
CA LEU A 129 13.94 -7.83 8.32
C LEU A 129 15.23 -7.01 8.23
N SER A 130 16.38 -7.69 8.21
CA SER A 130 17.67 -7.02 8.06
C SER A 130 17.71 -6.03 6.90
N PRO A 131 18.29 -4.83 7.08
CA PRO A 131 18.42 -3.81 6.04
C PRO A 131 19.09 -4.27 4.75
N GLU A 132 19.93 -5.31 4.82
CA GLU A 132 20.57 -5.94 3.65
C GLU A 132 19.56 -6.65 2.73
N ARG A 133 18.41 -7.05 3.29
CA ARG A 133 17.33 -7.72 2.57
C ARG A 133 16.25 -6.74 2.11
N TRP A 134 16.39 -5.47 2.38
CA TRP A 134 15.45 -4.47 1.90
C TRP A 134 15.53 -4.35 0.37
N LYS A 135 14.41 -4.05 -0.23
CA LYS A 135 14.38 -3.76 -1.67
C LYS A 135 15.18 -2.50 -1.96
N GLU A 136 15.75 -2.45 -3.15
CA GLU A 136 16.39 -1.23 -3.68
C GLU A 136 15.46 -0.03 -3.52
N GLY A 137 16.01 1.13 -3.15
CA GLY A 137 15.24 2.36 -2.92
C GLY A 137 14.51 2.45 -1.58
N THR A 138 14.51 1.39 -0.73
CA THR A 138 13.82 1.41 0.57
C THR A 138 14.30 2.54 1.47
N ARG A 139 15.61 2.80 1.58
CA ARG A 139 16.15 3.88 2.41
C ARG A 139 15.70 5.26 1.93
N GLU A 140 15.63 5.46 0.62
CA GLU A 140 15.12 6.69 0.03
C GLU A 140 13.63 6.89 0.36
N LEU A 141 12.82 5.84 0.22
CA LEU A 141 11.39 5.89 0.56
C LEU A 141 11.17 6.17 2.05
N ILE A 142 11.99 5.62 2.95
CA ILE A 142 11.97 5.94 4.38
C ILE A 142 12.22 7.42 4.61
N GLY A 143 13.25 8.00 3.97
CA GLY A 143 13.59 9.42 4.13
C GLY A 143 12.55 10.39 3.54
N ARG A 144 11.74 9.93 2.58
CA ARG A 144 10.69 10.73 1.92
C ARG A 144 9.31 10.56 2.53
N ALA A 145 9.09 9.51 3.32
CA ALA A 145 7.78 9.25 3.91
C ALA A 145 7.40 10.30 4.95
N ASN A 146 6.12 10.67 4.98
CA ASN A 146 5.57 11.56 6.02
C ASN A 146 5.56 10.86 7.39
N CYS A 147 5.36 9.55 7.41
CA CYS A 147 5.42 8.75 8.64
C CYS A 147 5.97 7.36 8.31
N VAL A 148 7.02 6.97 9.02
CA VAL A 148 7.56 5.60 9.00
C VAL A 148 7.00 4.84 10.18
N VAL A 149 6.44 3.65 9.92
CA VAL A 149 5.87 2.80 10.96
C VAL A 149 6.63 1.48 11.00
N VAL A 150 7.31 1.23 12.11
CA VAL A 150 7.86 -0.10 12.39
C VAL A 150 6.71 -0.96 12.90
N ASN A 151 6.33 -1.97 12.13
CA ASN A 151 5.17 -2.80 12.44
C ASN A 151 5.47 -3.76 13.59
N ARG A 152 5.04 -3.40 14.80
CA ARG A 152 5.14 -4.25 15.98
C ARG A 152 3.88 -5.09 16.10
N GLN A 153 3.96 -6.36 15.73
CA GLN A 153 2.86 -7.26 16.04
C GLN A 153 2.78 -7.45 17.56
N ALA A 154 1.66 -7.00 18.12
CA ALA A 154 1.44 -7.00 19.58
C ALA A 154 1.61 -8.38 20.23
N SER A 155 1.41 -9.46 19.47
CA SER A 155 1.53 -10.84 19.94
C SER A 155 2.96 -11.31 20.25
N GLU A 156 3.99 -10.62 19.74
CA GLU A 156 5.37 -11.12 19.85
C GLU A 156 6.17 -10.51 21.01
N GLY A 157 5.76 -9.36 21.55
CA GLY A 157 6.43 -8.71 22.70
C GLY A 157 7.91 -8.35 22.52
N ARG A 158 8.47 -8.63 21.33
CA ARG A 158 9.89 -8.38 21.02
C ARG A 158 10.10 -6.95 20.54
N GLU A 159 11.19 -6.34 21.00
CA GLU A 159 11.62 -5.04 20.47
C GLU A 159 12.14 -5.19 19.02
N PRO A 160 11.95 -4.18 18.16
CA PRO A 160 12.51 -4.16 16.82
C PRO A 160 14.04 -4.38 16.83
N GLY A 161 14.57 -5.05 15.83
CA GLY A 161 16.00 -5.28 15.68
C GLY A 161 16.79 -3.98 15.69
N SER A 162 17.87 -3.93 16.47
CA SER A 162 18.70 -2.73 16.60
C SER A 162 19.29 -2.25 15.28
N GLU A 163 19.66 -3.18 14.38
CA GLU A 163 20.14 -2.88 13.04
C GLU A 163 19.06 -2.22 12.15
N VAL A 164 17.80 -2.67 12.29
CA VAL A 164 16.66 -2.09 11.58
C VAL A 164 16.44 -0.66 12.04
N MET A 165 16.41 -0.46 13.36
CA MET A 165 16.22 0.87 13.95
C MET A 165 17.36 1.82 13.57
N ALA A 166 18.61 1.36 13.61
CA ALA A 166 19.77 2.14 13.20
C ALA A 166 19.67 2.58 11.72
N ALA A 167 19.32 1.66 10.83
CA ALA A 167 19.16 1.96 9.41
C ALA A 167 18.00 2.95 9.12
N ILE A 168 16.91 2.87 9.90
CA ILE A 168 15.80 3.84 9.81
C ILE A 168 16.25 5.22 10.27
N HIS A 169 16.94 5.32 11.42
CA HIS A 169 17.44 6.61 11.92
C HIS A 169 18.46 7.24 10.98
N GLU A 170 19.31 6.44 10.34
CA GLU A 170 20.26 6.89 9.32
C GLU A 170 19.53 7.51 8.12
N ALA A 171 18.40 6.94 7.71
CA ALA A 171 17.57 7.45 6.63
C ALA A 171 16.78 8.73 7.00
N ARG A 172 16.81 9.17 8.27
CA ARG A 172 16.23 10.42 8.79
C ARG A 172 14.75 10.61 8.48
N PRO A 173 13.86 9.70 8.90
CA PRO A 173 12.43 9.86 8.68
C PRO A 173 11.89 11.12 9.34
N TYR A 174 10.85 11.72 8.74
CA TYR A 174 10.18 12.89 9.31
C TYR A 174 9.43 12.56 10.61
N ASP A 175 8.71 11.44 10.63
CA ASP A 175 8.00 10.89 11.79
C ASP A 175 8.28 9.38 11.87
N LEU A 176 8.57 8.87 13.04
CA LEU A 176 8.88 7.45 13.27
C LEU A 176 8.03 6.91 14.40
N ARG A 177 7.29 5.84 14.12
CA ARG A 177 6.42 5.17 15.09
C ARG A 177 6.71 3.68 15.15
N VAL A 178 6.55 3.12 16.33
CA VAL A 178 6.54 1.66 16.55
C VAL A 178 5.13 1.28 16.96
N ALA A 179 4.41 0.58 16.10
CA ALA A 179 2.99 0.34 16.31
C ALA A 179 2.51 -0.95 15.64
N ASP A 180 1.38 -1.49 16.11
CA ASP A 180 0.65 -2.52 15.39
C ASP A 180 -0.24 -1.87 14.33
N VAL A 181 0.16 -2.00 13.06
CA VAL A 181 -0.57 -1.41 11.93
C VAL A 181 -1.94 -2.05 11.65
N LEU A 182 -2.25 -3.17 12.30
CA LEU A 182 -3.57 -3.81 12.24
C LEU A 182 -4.55 -3.20 13.24
N SER A 183 -4.04 -2.52 14.27
CA SER A 183 -4.87 -1.77 15.21
C SER A 183 -5.56 -0.58 14.53
N PRO A 184 -6.67 -0.07 15.08
CA PRO A 184 -7.33 1.13 14.57
C PRO A 184 -6.35 2.30 14.43
N LEU A 185 -6.52 3.12 13.38
CA LEU A 185 -5.58 4.20 13.06
C LEU A 185 -5.45 5.22 14.19
N ASP A 186 -6.52 5.51 14.89
CA ASP A 186 -6.56 6.45 16.01
C ASP A 186 -5.69 6.02 17.19
N THR A 187 -5.42 4.74 17.36
CA THR A 187 -4.56 4.22 18.45
C THR A 187 -3.07 4.47 18.20
N TRP A 188 -2.63 4.60 16.96
CA TRP A 188 -1.21 4.75 16.63
C TRP A 188 -0.89 5.95 15.74
N ALA A 189 -1.89 6.56 15.11
CA ALA A 189 -1.75 7.73 14.25
C ALA A 189 -2.95 8.69 14.32
N GLY A 190 -3.65 8.74 15.45
CA GLY A 190 -4.83 9.59 15.64
C GLY A 190 -4.55 11.08 15.44
N ASP A 191 -3.36 11.54 15.84
CA ASP A 191 -2.88 12.90 15.62
C ASP A 191 -2.62 13.24 14.15
N LEU A 192 -2.49 12.23 13.27
CA LEU A 192 -2.35 12.41 11.82
C LEU A 192 -3.69 12.49 11.09
N LEU A 193 -4.80 12.04 11.70
CA LEU A 193 -6.13 12.08 11.09
C LEU A 193 -6.54 13.47 10.58
N PRO A 194 -6.31 14.56 11.30
CA PRO A 194 -6.60 15.91 10.78
C PRO A 194 -5.82 16.22 9.50
N ARG A 195 -4.56 15.81 9.42
CA ARG A 195 -3.70 16.01 8.22
C ARG A 195 -4.16 15.16 7.05
N LEU A 196 -4.61 13.92 7.31
CA LEU A 196 -5.14 13.03 6.27
C LEU A 196 -6.48 13.54 5.72
N ARG A 197 -7.28 14.25 6.54
CA ARG A 197 -8.59 14.80 6.16
C ARG A 197 -8.52 16.25 5.69
N ALA A 198 -7.45 16.98 6.04
CA ALA A 198 -7.25 18.34 5.55
C ALA A 198 -6.93 18.29 4.06
N ARG A 199 -7.92 18.65 3.25
CA ARG A 199 -7.75 18.84 1.81
C ARG A 199 -7.20 20.24 1.58
N PRO A 200 -6.20 20.40 0.69
CA PRO A 200 -5.84 21.73 0.23
C PRO A 200 -6.99 22.38 -0.57
#